data_1c79a898216efb866ed46adbc2949128
#
_entry.id   1c79a898216efb866ed46adbc2949128
#
_cell.length_a   1.000
_cell.length_b   1.000
_cell.length_c   1.000
_cell.angle_alpha   90.00
_cell.angle_beta   90.00
_cell.angle_gamma   90.00
#
_symmetry.space_group_name_H-M   'P 1'
#
loop_
_entity.id
_entity.type
_entity.pdbx_description
1 polymer ?
#
loop_
_entity_poly.entity_id
_entity_poly.type
_entity_poly.pdbx_seq_one_letter_code
_entity_poly.pdbx_strand_id
1 'polypeptide(L)'
;MGLIEFNKLPINTLVGADWKTFKGITAGRQVDGPWKGKYRLTKAVCRLLSTLAPIQNSRYRKRLADVPLQHDPVFILGHWRSGTTFVHNVLSCDKHFGYCTTYQTVFPHLMMFGQPFFKKNMSWLMPDHRPTDNMELAVDLPQEEEFALSNMCPYTYYNFWFFPKYLQEYCDKYLLFNDITPAELQEWEEQFRKLIKISLWNTGGTQFLSKNPPHTGRVKELVKMFPNAKFIYLMRNPYTVFESTRSFFTNTIQPLKLEHMSDEEMEKHILTVYKKLHDQYQHDKALIPEGNLIEVKFEDFETDALGMTKKIYDTLHIPGWDEARTAIEQYVGSKKGYKKNKYQYADRTRQLVEENWGDVLKLWGYTL
;
A
#
# COMPACT_ATOMS: atom_id res chain seq x y z
N MET A 1 -6.75 16.56 -16.99
CA MET A 1 -5.51 16.54 -17.78
C MET A 1 -4.41 17.18 -16.94
N GLY A 2 -3.56 16.36 -16.26
CA GLY A 2 -2.49 16.86 -15.40
C GLY A 2 -1.49 17.67 -16.24
N LEU A 3 -1.15 18.86 -15.76
CA LEU A 3 -0.27 19.81 -16.45
C LEU A 3 1.19 19.34 -16.56
N ILE A 4 1.59 18.38 -15.71
CA ILE A 4 2.97 17.89 -15.63
C ILE A 4 2.93 16.36 -15.61
N GLU A 5 3.74 15.73 -16.44
CA GLU A 5 3.93 14.28 -16.35
C GLU A 5 4.46 13.92 -14.97
N PHE A 6 3.85 12.91 -14.33
CA PHE A 6 4.15 12.50 -12.95
C PHE A 6 5.65 12.22 -12.71
N ASN A 7 6.33 11.64 -13.69
CA ASN A 7 7.77 11.37 -13.65
C ASN A 7 8.66 12.63 -13.74
N LYS A 8 8.10 13.76 -14.19
CA LYS A 8 8.81 15.06 -14.30
C LYS A 8 8.54 15.99 -13.13
N LEU A 9 7.76 15.58 -12.12
CA LEU A 9 7.52 16.39 -10.94
C LEU A 9 8.85 16.76 -10.26
N PRO A 10 9.08 18.04 -9.95
CA PRO A 10 10.32 18.51 -9.32
C PRO A 10 10.40 18.21 -7.82
N ILE A 11 9.38 17.55 -7.27
CA ILE A 11 9.25 17.14 -5.86
C ILE A 11 8.84 15.68 -5.80
N ASN A 12 8.99 15.05 -4.64
CA ASN A 12 8.46 13.71 -4.35
C ASN A 12 7.47 13.75 -3.17
N THR A 13 6.88 12.61 -2.82
CA THR A 13 5.80 12.50 -1.82
C THR A 13 6.23 12.87 -0.40
N LEU A 14 7.54 12.94 -0.09
CA LEU A 14 8.05 13.41 1.20
C LEU A 14 7.71 14.88 1.51
N VAL A 15 7.15 15.63 0.57
CA VAL A 15 6.60 16.96 0.84
C VAL A 15 5.52 16.97 1.91
N GLY A 16 4.80 15.86 2.07
CA GLY A 16 3.74 15.70 3.07
C GLY A 16 4.20 15.18 4.42
N ALA A 17 5.48 14.84 4.57
CA ALA A 17 6.03 14.40 5.84
C ALA A 17 6.10 15.53 6.87
N ASP A 18 6.03 15.18 8.16
CA ASP A 18 6.49 16.14 9.17
C ASP A 18 8.04 16.24 9.18
N TRP A 19 8.54 17.29 9.81
CA TRP A 19 9.98 17.58 9.79
C TRP A 19 10.83 16.54 10.54
N LYS A 20 10.26 15.90 11.59
CA LYS A 20 10.95 14.82 12.33
C LYS A 20 11.12 13.60 11.40
N THR A 21 10.04 13.20 10.76
CA THR A 21 10.00 12.06 9.83
C THR A 21 10.91 12.30 8.62
N PHE A 22 10.84 13.47 7.98
CA PHE A 22 11.72 13.81 6.87
C PHE A 22 13.21 13.70 7.25
N LYS A 23 13.60 14.25 8.41
CA LYS A 23 14.97 14.12 8.90
C LYS A 23 15.36 12.66 9.18
N GLY A 24 14.48 11.88 9.79
CA GLY A 24 14.72 10.46 10.08
C GLY A 24 14.98 9.65 8.81
N ILE A 25 14.17 9.86 7.76
CA ILE A 25 14.32 9.16 6.48
C ILE A 25 15.62 9.54 5.76
N THR A 26 16.01 10.82 5.82
CA THR A 26 17.15 11.34 5.06
C THR A 26 18.47 11.33 5.83
N ALA A 27 18.45 11.00 7.13
CA ALA A 27 19.64 10.96 7.98
C ALA A 27 20.61 9.87 7.49
N GLY A 28 21.89 10.28 7.27
CA GLY A 28 22.93 9.36 6.80
C GLY A 28 22.76 8.88 5.34
N ARG A 29 21.72 9.34 4.61
CA ARG A 29 21.47 8.98 3.21
C ARG A 29 22.14 9.96 2.25
N GLN A 30 22.75 9.43 1.21
CA GLN A 30 23.42 10.23 0.18
C GLN A 30 22.46 10.48 -1.00
N VAL A 31 22.34 11.72 -1.43
CA VAL A 31 21.56 12.11 -2.60
C VAL A 31 22.49 12.29 -3.80
N ASP A 32 22.28 11.53 -4.87
CA ASP A 32 23.12 11.62 -6.06
C ASP A 32 22.88 12.94 -6.84
N GLY A 33 23.91 13.35 -7.62
CA GLY A 33 23.95 14.64 -8.29
C GLY A 33 22.69 15.07 -9.00
N PRO A 34 22.11 14.22 -9.90
CA PRO A 34 20.92 14.54 -10.68
C PRO A 34 19.68 14.88 -9.85
N TRP A 35 19.56 14.33 -8.63
CA TRP A 35 18.37 14.49 -7.77
C TRP A 35 18.54 15.57 -6.67
N LYS A 36 19.70 16.22 -6.56
CA LYS A 36 19.94 17.28 -5.54
C LYS A 36 18.93 18.43 -5.64
N GLY A 37 18.53 18.82 -6.85
CA GLY A 37 17.50 19.85 -7.07
C GLY A 37 16.15 19.43 -6.52
N LYS A 38 15.68 18.23 -6.88
CA LYS A 38 14.44 17.62 -6.38
C LYS A 38 14.46 17.51 -4.84
N TYR A 39 15.53 16.99 -4.27
CA TYR A 39 15.69 16.90 -2.81
C TYR A 39 15.59 18.26 -2.12
N ARG A 40 16.30 19.29 -2.61
CA ARG A 40 16.29 20.64 -2.02
C ARG A 40 14.90 21.25 -2.05
N LEU A 41 14.19 21.13 -3.17
CA LEU A 41 12.84 21.66 -3.30
C LEU A 41 11.86 20.88 -2.40
N THR A 42 11.90 19.52 -2.43
CA THR A 42 11.10 18.67 -1.55
C THR A 42 11.33 19.04 -0.08
N LYS A 43 12.60 19.19 0.34
CA LYS A 43 12.98 19.61 1.70
C LYS A 43 12.39 20.96 2.08
N ALA A 44 12.47 21.96 1.19
CA ALA A 44 11.93 23.29 1.46
C ALA A 44 10.41 23.27 1.63
N VAL A 45 9.69 22.59 0.71
CA VAL A 45 8.24 22.46 0.78
C VAL A 45 7.81 21.66 2.00
N CYS A 46 8.46 20.51 2.28
CA CYS A 46 8.20 19.72 3.48
C CYS A 46 8.37 20.57 4.76
N ARG A 47 9.47 21.35 4.87
CA ARG A 47 9.71 22.22 6.03
C ARG A 47 8.61 23.25 6.21
N LEU A 48 8.11 23.84 5.12
CA LEU A 48 6.99 24.78 5.16
C LEU A 48 5.70 24.08 5.58
N LEU A 49 5.33 22.98 4.94
CA LEU A 49 4.07 22.28 5.24
C LEU A 49 4.08 21.65 6.63
N SER A 50 5.23 21.17 7.11
CA SER A 50 5.35 20.58 8.45
C SER A 50 5.04 21.56 9.58
N THR A 51 5.09 22.88 9.35
CA THR A 51 4.66 23.89 10.34
C THR A 51 3.15 23.85 10.60
N LEU A 52 2.37 23.28 9.68
CA LEU A 52 0.93 23.11 9.79
C LEU A 52 0.53 21.82 10.54
N ALA A 53 1.42 20.83 10.62
CA ALA A 53 1.14 19.55 11.29
C ALA A 53 0.75 19.71 12.77
N PRO A 54 1.39 20.57 13.59
CA PRO A 54 0.98 20.82 14.97
C PRO A 54 -0.46 21.35 15.10
N ILE A 55 -0.94 22.12 14.11
CA ILE A 55 -2.32 22.66 14.11
C ILE A 55 -3.31 21.48 14.04
N GLN A 56 -3.10 20.52 13.14
CA GLN A 56 -3.93 19.31 13.10
C GLN A 56 -3.83 18.53 14.41
N ASN A 57 -2.62 18.28 14.89
CA ASN A 57 -2.40 17.48 16.09
C ASN A 57 -3.02 18.09 17.36
N SER A 58 -2.92 19.41 17.55
CA SER A 58 -3.47 20.09 18.73
C SER A 58 -4.99 20.27 18.62
N ARG A 59 -5.47 20.80 17.49
CA ARG A 59 -6.87 21.17 17.30
C ARG A 59 -7.80 19.96 17.21
N TYR A 60 -7.33 18.86 16.63
CA TYR A 60 -8.16 17.67 16.38
C TYR A 60 -7.83 16.49 17.28
N ARG A 61 -6.89 16.63 18.24
CA ARG A 61 -6.50 15.55 19.15
C ARG A 61 -7.69 14.92 19.89
N LYS A 62 -8.59 15.73 20.42
CA LYS A 62 -9.80 15.23 21.12
C LYS A 62 -10.70 14.46 20.15
N ARG A 63 -10.99 15.02 18.97
CA ARG A 63 -11.84 14.35 17.97
C ARG A 63 -11.26 13.00 17.54
N LEU A 64 -9.94 12.90 17.37
CA LEU A 64 -9.29 11.62 17.02
C LEU A 64 -9.29 10.64 18.18
N ALA A 65 -9.19 11.12 19.42
CA ALA A 65 -9.34 10.25 20.59
C ALA A 65 -10.73 9.62 20.64
N ASP A 66 -11.75 10.41 20.29
CA ASP A 66 -13.16 10.00 20.33
C ASP A 66 -13.57 9.13 19.13
N VAL A 67 -12.73 8.97 18.08
CA VAL A 67 -13.00 8.02 16.99
C VAL A 67 -12.87 6.60 17.53
N PRO A 68 -13.99 5.86 17.64
CA PRO A 68 -13.93 4.50 18.15
C PRO A 68 -13.31 3.56 17.10
N LEU A 69 -12.50 2.62 17.54
CA LEU A 69 -12.17 1.43 16.78
C LEU A 69 -13.18 0.34 17.16
N GLN A 70 -14.38 0.41 16.58
CA GLN A 70 -15.49 -0.48 16.93
C GLN A 70 -15.22 -1.93 16.54
N HIS A 71 -14.53 -2.09 15.42
CA HIS A 71 -14.16 -3.39 14.86
C HIS A 71 -12.68 -3.42 14.51
N ASP A 72 -12.04 -4.55 14.73
CA ASP A 72 -10.70 -4.78 14.25
C ASP A 72 -10.67 -4.73 12.71
N PRO A 73 -9.54 -4.31 12.08
CA PRO A 73 -9.45 -4.13 10.64
C PRO A 73 -9.66 -5.41 9.82
N VAL A 74 -10.03 -5.23 8.55
CA VAL A 74 -9.91 -6.24 7.50
C VAL A 74 -8.65 -5.94 6.68
N PHE A 75 -7.72 -6.88 6.62
CA PHE A 75 -6.45 -6.76 5.91
C PHE A 75 -6.46 -7.53 4.59
N ILE A 76 -6.27 -6.82 3.49
CA ILE A 76 -6.01 -7.42 2.18
C ILE A 76 -4.50 -7.56 2.03
N LEU A 77 -4.03 -8.80 2.12
CA LEU A 77 -2.64 -9.21 2.01
C LEU A 77 -2.33 -9.72 0.60
N GLY A 78 -1.06 -9.83 0.29
CA GLY A 78 -0.52 -10.35 -0.96
C GLY A 78 0.60 -9.48 -1.49
N HIS A 79 1.39 -10.04 -2.39
CA HIS A 79 2.47 -9.27 -3.03
C HIS A 79 1.90 -8.17 -3.94
N TRP A 80 2.70 -7.14 -4.21
CA TRP A 80 2.37 -6.15 -5.24
C TRP A 80 1.99 -6.87 -6.54
N ARG A 81 1.04 -6.32 -7.27
CA ARG A 81 0.56 -6.86 -8.55
C ARG A 81 -0.19 -8.19 -8.49
N SER A 82 -0.53 -8.67 -7.30
CA SER A 82 -1.42 -9.84 -7.12
C SER A 82 -2.91 -9.52 -7.25
N GLY A 83 -3.28 -8.29 -7.65
CA GLY A 83 -4.69 -7.90 -7.82
C GLY A 83 -5.35 -7.32 -6.58
N THR A 84 -4.59 -7.10 -5.50
CA THR A 84 -5.07 -6.54 -4.22
C THR A 84 -5.81 -5.21 -4.38
N THR A 85 -5.43 -4.36 -5.35
CA THR A 85 -6.13 -3.10 -5.61
C THR A 85 -7.54 -3.30 -6.14
N PHE A 86 -7.77 -4.31 -6.99
CA PHE A 86 -9.12 -4.59 -7.49
C PHE A 86 -10.04 -5.07 -6.36
N VAL A 87 -9.56 -5.99 -5.53
CA VAL A 87 -10.32 -6.45 -4.34
C VAL A 87 -10.58 -5.30 -3.37
N HIS A 88 -9.59 -4.44 -3.12
CA HIS A 88 -9.75 -3.25 -2.28
C HIS A 88 -10.85 -2.32 -2.80
N ASN A 89 -10.85 -2.03 -4.10
CA ASN A 89 -11.85 -1.16 -4.70
C ASN A 89 -13.25 -1.79 -4.68
N VAL A 90 -13.37 -3.11 -4.85
CA VAL A 90 -14.65 -3.83 -4.76
C VAL A 90 -15.20 -3.75 -3.33
N LEU A 91 -14.39 -4.08 -2.33
CA LEU A 91 -14.80 -4.06 -0.93
C LEU A 91 -15.07 -2.64 -0.42
N SER A 92 -14.32 -1.63 -0.90
CA SER A 92 -14.53 -0.22 -0.52
C SER A 92 -15.85 0.38 -1.03
N CYS A 93 -16.61 -0.33 -1.88
CA CYS A 93 -17.97 0.05 -2.24
C CYS A 93 -18.95 -0.12 -1.06
N ASP A 94 -18.62 -0.95 -0.08
CA ASP A 94 -19.35 -1.05 1.17
C ASP A 94 -19.02 0.14 2.08
N LYS A 95 -20.03 0.93 2.41
CA LYS A 95 -19.92 2.13 3.26
C LYS A 95 -19.55 1.80 4.72
N HIS A 96 -19.67 0.54 5.12
CA HIS A 96 -19.20 0.07 6.41
C HIS A 96 -17.67 0.21 6.53
N PHE A 97 -16.96 0.08 5.42
CA PHE A 97 -15.51 0.20 5.39
C PHE A 97 -15.04 1.65 5.26
N GLY A 98 -14.06 1.99 6.11
CA GLY A 98 -13.21 3.16 5.91
C GLY A 98 -11.81 2.76 5.49
N TYR A 99 -11.16 3.59 4.69
CA TYR A 99 -9.86 3.28 4.08
C TYR A 99 -8.97 4.52 3.97
N CYS A 100 -7.67 4.29 3.77
CA CYS A 100 -6.71 5.36 3.46
C CYS A 100 -6.94 5.85 2.03
N THR A 101 -7.16 7.16 1.84
CA THR A 101 -7.37 7.75 0.52
C THR A 101 -6.06 8.16 -0.15
N THR A 102 -6.07 8.31 -1.48
CA THR A 102 -4.91 8.80 -2.25
C THR A 102 -4.43 10.17 -1.74
N TYR A 103 -5.32 11.09 -1.37
CA TYR A 103 -4.94 12.35 -0.75
C TYR A 103 -4.19 12.13 0.57
N GLN A 104 -4.67 11.23 1.40
CA GLN A 104 -4.09 10.93 2.71
C GLN A 104 -2.68 10.34 2.60
N THR A 105 -2.38 9.60 1.51
CA THR A 105 -1.03 9.06 1.30
C THR A 105 0.03 10.13 1.12
N VAL A 106 -0.33 11.29 0.59
CA VAL A 106 0.60 12.41 0.41
C VAL A 106 0.55 13.39 1.58
N PHE A 107 -0.64 13.69 2.12
CA PHE A 107 -0.84 14.72 3.15
C PHE A 107 -1.50 14.19 4.43
N PRO A 108 -0.93 13.18 5.13
CA PRO A 108 -1.56 12.61 6.33
C PRO A 108 -1.68 13.62 7.48
N HIS A 109 -0.81 14.63 7.51
CA HIS A 109 -0.81 15.69 8.52
C HIS A 109 -1.74 16.86 8.22
N LEU A 110 -2.41 16.85 7.05
CA LEU A 110 -3.33 17.91 6.59
C LEU A 110 -4.73 17.36 6.27
N MET A 111 -5.08 16.19 6.82
CA MET A 111 -6.38 15.53 6.59
C MET A 111 -7.54 16.27 7.24
N MET A 112 -7.31 16.83 8.43
CA MET A 112 -8.36 17.50 9.21
C MET A 112 -8.26 19.03 9.15
N PHE A 113 -7.15 19.55 8.57
CA PHE A 113 -6.90 20.99 8.44
C PHE A 113 -6.52 21.34 7.01
N GLY A 114 -7.28 22.22 6.38
CA GLY A 114 -7.02 22.71 5.02
C GLY A 114 -7.28 21.69 3.90
N GLN A 115 -7.86 20.54 4.21
CA GLN A 115 -8.12 19.46 3.27
C GLN A 115 -8.74 19.91 1.93
N PRO A 116 -9.81 20.74 1.88
CA PRO A 116 -10.41 21.13 0.60
C PRO A 116 -9.44 21.87 -0.33
N PHE A 117 -8.59 22.73 0.25
CA PHE A 117 -7.58 23.47 -0.50
C PHE A 117 -6.51 22.55 -1.07
N PHE A 118 -5.92 21.68 -0.23
CA PHE A 118 -4.86 20.78 -0.67
C PHE A 118 -5.38 19.69 -1.62
N LYS A 119 -6.58 19.15 -1.39
CA LYS A 119 -7.24 18.21 -2.32
C LYS A 119 -7.43 18.80 -3.71
N LYS A 120 -7.96 20.04 -3.78
CA LYS A 120 -8.17 20.73 -5.05
C LYS A 120 -6.86 20.88 -5.83
N ASN A 121 -5.78 21.31 -5.16
CA ASN A 121 -4.48 21.48 -5.80
C ASN A 121 -3.87 20.14 -6.22
N MET A 122 -3.99 19.10 -5.38
CA MET A 122 -3.51 17.76 -5.71
C MET A 122 -4.26 17.18 -6.91
N SER A 123 -5.60 17.27 -6.91
CA SER A 123 -6.44 16.80 -8.02
C SER A 123 -6.08 17.46 -9.36
N TRP A 124 -5.69 18.73 -9.34
CA TRP A 124 -5.26 19.43 -10.55
C TRP A 124 -3.90 18.97 -11.08
N LEU A 125 -3.00 18.50 -10.18
CA LEU A 125 -1.65 18.02 -10.53
C LEU A 125 -1.62 16.53 -10.87
N MET A 126 -2.63 15.75 -10.45
CA MET A 126 -2.66 14.31 -10.64
C MET A 126 -3.13 13.91 -12.05
N PRO A 127 -2.60 12.83 -12.63
CA PRO A 127 -3.19 12.20 -13.81
C PRO A 127 -4.50 11.48 -13.43
N ASP A 128 -5.42 11.36 -14.39
CA ASP A 128 -6.71 10.67 -14.20
C ASP A 128 -6.56 9.14 -14.07
N HIS A 129 -5.44 8.59 -14.55
CA HIS A 129 -5.12 7.17 -14.51
C HIS A 129 -3.69 6.92 -14.08
N ARG A 130 -3.46 5.78 -13.42
CA ARG A 130 -2.11 5.35 -13.05
C ARG A 130 -1.28 5.01 -14.29
N PRO A 131 -0.06 5.54 -14.41
CA PRO A 131 0.83 5.21 -15.54
C PRO A 131 1.19 3.71 -15.63
N THR A 132 1.06 2.96 -14.55
CA THR A 132 1.53 1.57 -14.41
C THR A 132 0.51 0.52 -14.86
N ASP A 133 -0.78 0.80 -14.76
CA ASP A 133 -1.84 -0.20 -15.01
C ASP A 133 -3.14 0.40 -15.52
N ASN A 134 -3.14 1.67 -15.88
CA ASN A 134 -4.31 2.38 -16.40
C ASN A 134 -5.56 2.35 -15.48
N MET A 135 -5.38 2.03 -14.19
CA MET A 135 -6.45 2.15 -13.21
C MET A 135 -6.73 3.61 -12.91
N GLU A 136 -8.00 3.93 -12.69
CA GLU A 136 -8.45 5.26 -12.28
C GLU A 136 -7.70 5.74 -11.03
N LEU A 137 -7.32 7.01 -11.02
CA LEU A 137 -6.63 7.66 -9.93
C LEU A 137 -7.34 8.97 -9.57
N ALA A 138 -7.89 9.02 -8.37
CA ALA A 138 -8.52 10.22 -7.83
C ALA A 138 -8.16 10.40 -6.35
N VAL A 139 -8.26 11.61 -5.85
CA VAL A 139 -7.83 11.97 -4.49
C VAL A 139 -8.57 11.24 -3.38
N ASP A 140 -9.81 10.81 -3.65
CA ASP A 140 -10.68 10.13 -2.69
C ASP A 140 -10.71 8.60 -2.86
N LEU A 141 -10.06 8.06 -3.90
CA LEU A 141 -9.97 6.61 -4.10
C LEU A 141 -9.08 5.95 -3.05
N PRO A 142 -9.40 4.69 -2.68
CA PRO A 142 -8.59 3.91 -1.75
C PRO A 142 -7.17 3.69 -2.27
N GLN A 143 -6.20 3.75 -1.37
CA GLN A 143 -4.77 3.62 -1.68
C GLN A 143 -4.03 2.89 -0.57
N GLU A 144 -2.78 2.48 -0.85
CA GLU A 144 -1.90 1.79 0.08
C GLU A 144 -1.46 2.73 1.22
N GLU A 145 -1.76 2.34 2.44
CA GLU A 145 -1.45 3.15 3.62
C GLU A 145 0.04 3.28 3.90
N GLU A 146 0.91 2.43 3.36
CA GLU A 146 2.35 2.54 3.53
C GLU A 146 2.90 3.88 3.02
N PHE A 147 2.32 4.44 1.96
CA PHE A 147 2.69 5.79 1.50
C PHE A 147 2.37 6.87 2.54
N ALA A 148 1.22 6.76 3.22
CA ALA A 148 0.88 7.68 4.31
C ALA A 148 1.80 7.49 5.51
N LEU A 149 2.05 6.24 5.90
CA LEU A 149 2.95 5.89 6.99
C LEU A 149 4.37 6.41 6.75
N SER A 150 4.88 6.36 5.50
CA SER A 150 6.19 6.93 5.14
C SER A 150 6.28 8.43 5.38
N ASN A 151 5.14 9.13 5.41
CA ASN A 151 5.08 10.55 5.76
C ASN A 151 4.82 10.79 7.26
N MET A 152 4.49 9.73 8.04
CA MET A 152 4.16 9.83 9.47
C MET A 152 5.26 9.31 10.40
N CYS A 153 6.08 8.36 9.94
CA CYS A 153 7.25 7.88 10.68
C CYS A 153 8.32 7.34 9.71
N PRO A 154 9.61 7.32 10.12
CA PRO A 154 10.68 6.85 9.24
C PRO A 154 10.81 5.33 9.17
N TYR A 155 9.99 4.56 9.87
CA TYR A 155 10.11 3.11 10.05
C TYR A 155 9.18 2.35 9.11
N THR A 156 9.29 2.63 7.81
CA THR A 156 8.41 2.06 6.76
C THR A 156 9.21 1.52 5.60
N TYR A 157 8.69 0.46 5.00
CA TYR A 157 9.36 -0.18 3.86
C TYR A 157 9.42 0.75 2.64
N TYR A 158 8.41 1.61 2.41
CA TYR A 158 8.35 2.46 1.21
C TYR A 158 9.40 3.58 1.19
N ASN A 159 10.21 3.73 2.22
CA ASN A 159 11.39 4.60 2.16
C ASN A 159 12.41 4.15 1.12
N PHE A 160 12.39 2.87 0.68
CA PHE A 160 13.21 2.39 -0.42
C PHE A 160 12.91 3.08 -1.76
N TRP A 161 11.69 3.60 -1.97
CA TRP A 161 11.39 4.38 -3.16
C TRP A 161 12.25 5.63 -3.29
N PHE A 162 12.66 6.21 -2.17
CA PHE A 162 13.51 7.41 -2.14
C PHE A 162 14.99 7.02 -2.16
N PHE A 163 15.36 5.96 -1.45
CA PHE A 163 16.74 5.51 -1.25
C PHE A 163 16.89 4.01 -1.57
N PRO A 164 16.80 3.63 -2.85
CA PRO A 164 16.78 2.23 -3.27
C PRO A 164 18.08 1.46 -2.99
N LYS A 165 19.23 2.10 -2.78
CA LYS A 165 20.48 1.43 -2.38
C LYS A 165 20.39 0.75 -1.01
N TYR A 166 19.44 1.15 -0.17
CA TYR A 166 19.21 0.59 1.18
C TYR A 166 18.09 -0.44 1.23
N LEU A 167 17.71 -0.95 0.12
CA LEU A 167 16.57 -1.80 -0.14
C LEU A 167 16.54 -3.05 0.74
N GLN A 168 17.73 -3.70 0.94
CA GLN A 168 17.85 -4.88 1.81
C GLN A 168 17.61 -4.51 3.27
N GLU A 169 18.18 -3.39 3.74
CA GLU A 169 17.96 -2.87 5.09
C GLU A 169 16.45 -2.60 5.34
N TYR A 170 15.79 -1.93 4.40
CA TYR A 170 14.35 -1.66 4.53
C TYR A 170 13.51 -2.94 4.48
N CYS A 171 13.94 -3.94 3.70
CA CYS A 171 13.25 -5.23 3.64
C CYS A 171 13.31 -5.94 5.00
N ASP A 172 14.50 -6.16 5.53
CA ASP A 172 14.67 -6.95 6.75
C ASP A 172 14.10 -6.19 7.96
N LYS A 173 14.35 -4.89 8.06
CA LYS A 173 13.96 -4.08 9.21
C LYS A 173 12.51 -3.62 9.19
N TYR A 174 11.99 -3.19 8.04
CA TYR A 174 10.67 -2.53 7.99
C TYR A 174 9.61 -3.25 7.15
N LEU A 175 9.98 -4.22 6.32
CA LEU A 175 9.00 -5.09 5.67
C LEU A 175 8.66 -6.30 6.54
N LEU A 176 9.69 -6.95 7.10
CA LEU A 176 9.56 -8.20 7.87
C LEU A 176 9.60 -7.98 9.39
N PHE A 177 9.97 -6.80 9.84
CA PHE A 177 10.18 -6.46 11.26
C PHE A 177 11.17 -7.35 12.01
N ASN A 178 12.14 -7.98 11.30
CA ASN A 178 13.12 -8.87 11.92
C ASN A 178 14.11 -8.09 12.81
N ASP A 179 14.58 -6.94 12.34
CA ASP A 179 15.63 -6.14 13.00
C ASP A 179 15.09 -4.78 13.49
N ILE A 180 13.77 -4.62 13.60
CA ILE A 180 13.16 -3.41 14.14
C ILE A 180 13.34 -3.36 15.66
N THR A 181 13.76 -2.22 16.19
CA THR A 181 13.86 -2.06 17.64
C THR A 181 12.50 -1.89 18.29
N PRO A 182 12.32 -2.23 19.58
CA PRO A 182 11.04 -2.04 20.29
C PRO A 182 10.50 -0.61 20.23
N ALA A 183 11.38 0.39 20.28
CA ALA A 183 10.99 1.80 20.22
C ALA A 183 10.51 2.21 18.80
N GLU A 184 11.16 1.71 17.76
CA GLU A 184 10.73 1.94 16.37
C GLU A 184 9.40 1.27 16.08
N LEU A 185 9.23 0.03 16.55
CA LEU A 185 7.98 -0.72 16.42
C LEU A 185 6.83 -0.01 17.15
N GLN A 186 7.04 0.43 18.37
CA GLN A 186 6.04 1.18 19.13
C GLN A 186 5.64 2.47 18.39
N GLU A 187 6.60 3.26 17.87
CA GLU A 187 6.28 4.48 17.12
C GLU A 187 5.49 4.12 15.83
N TRP A 188 5.86 3.05 15.13
CA TRP A 188 5.12 2.58 13.96
C TRP A 188 3.68 2.19 14.31
N GLU A 189 3.46 1.42 15.37
CA GLU A 189 2.12 1.02 15.84
C GLU A 189 1.24 2.22 16.20
N GLU A 190 1.81 3.20 16.92
CA GLU A 190 1.11 4.44 17.30
C GLU A 190 0.68 5.22 16.06
N GLN A 191 1.57 5.38 15.06
CA GLN A 191 1.26 6.08 13.83
C GLN A 191 0.24 5.31 12.98
N PHE A 192 0.32 3.97 12.95
CA PHE A 192 -0.66 3.15 12.24
C PHE A 192 -2.06 3.26 12.86
N ARG A 193 -2.19 3.14 14.19
CA ARG A 193 -3.48 3.36 14.88
C ARG A 193 -4.03 4.75 14.63
N LYS A 194 -3.18 5.78 14.63
CA LYS A 194 -3.57 7.15 14.32
C LYS A 194 -4.06 7.27 12.88
N LEU A 195 -3.38 6.66 11.92
CA LEU A 195 -3.77 6.64 10.51
C LEU A 195 -5.14 6.01 10.32
N ILE A 196 -5.40 4.85 10.95
CA ILE A 196 -6.71 4.18 10.94
C ILE A 196 -7.80 5.13 11.42
N LYS A 197 -7.62 5.77 12.58
CA LYS A 197 -8.62 6.71 13.12
C LYS A 197 -8.89 7.89 12.20
N ILE A 198 -7.86 8.48 11.61
CA ILE A 198 -8.01 9.58 10.64
C ILE A 198 -8.76 9.09 9.39
N SER A 199 -8.47 7.88 8.91
CA SER A 199 -9.13 7.29 7.74
C SER A 199 -10.62 7.05 8.00
N LEU A 200 -10.96 6.44 9.14
CA LEU A 200 -12.36 6.23 9.56
C LEU A 200 -13.10 7.54 9.70
N TRP A 201 -12.49 8.54 10.36
CA TRP A 201 -13.07 9.86 10.47
C TRP A 201 -13.34 10.51 9.10
N ASN A 202 -12.40 10.34 8.15
CA ASN A 202 -12.50 10.96 6.83
C ASN A 202 -13.56 10.29 5.93
N THR A 203 -13.69 8.98 6.01
CA THR A 203 -14.60 8.20 5.15
C THR A 203 -15.97 7.97 5.78
N GLY A 204 -16.08 8.10 7.10
CA GLY A 204 -17.29 7.78 7.85
C GLY A 204 -17.52 6.28 8.08
N GLY A 205 -16.57 5.43 7.69
CA GLY A 205 -16.65 3.99 7.93
C GLY A 205 -16.47 3.62 9.41
N THR A 206 -16.95 2.44 9.80
CA THR A 206 -16.90 1.92 11.18
C THR A 206 -15.84 0.82 11.35
N GLN A 207 -15.37 0.21 10.25
CA GLN A 207 -14.30 -0.78 10.20
C GLN A 207 -13.26 -0.40 9.17
N PHE A 208 -11.97 -0.49 9.52
CA PHE A 208 -10.89 -0.14 8.60
C PHE A 208 -10.61 -1.26 7.62
N LEU A 209 -10.62 -0.94 6.34
CA LEU A 209 -10.19 -1.82 5.26
C LEU A 209 -8.78 -1.44 4.83
N SER A 210 -7.83 -2.28 5.15
CA SER A 210 -6.42 -2.13 4.84
C SER A 210 -6.07 -2.84 3.53
N LYS A 211 -5.32 -2.21 2.65
CA LYS A 211 -4.67 -2.86 1.52
C LYS A 211 -3.25 -2.36 1.40
N ASN A 212 -2.33 -3.14 1.95
CA ASN A 212 -0.93 -2.76 2.04
C ASN A 212 -0.04 -4.01 1.84
N PRO A 213 0.57 -4.21 0.67
CA PRO A 213 1.42 -5.37 0.44
C PRO A 213 2.49 -5.62 1.53
N PRO A 214 3.14 -4.60 2.12
CA PRO A 214 4.03 -4.78 3.26
C PRO A 214 3.42 -5.49 4.47
N HIS A 215 2.13 -5.38 4.70
CA HIS A 215 1.45 -6.08 5.80
C HIS A 215 1.48 -7.60 5.68
N THR A 216 1.72 -8.12 4.49
CA THR A 216 1.93 -9.56 4.26
C THR A 216 3.12 -10.11 5.05
N GLY A 217 4.16 -9.30 5.26
CA GLY A 217 5.33 -9.67 6.09
C GLY A 217 5.19 -9.33 7.58
N ARG A 218 4.04 -8.77 8.00
CA ARG A 218 3.82 -8.25 9.36
C ARG A 218 2.63 -8.91 10.08
N VAL A 219 2.14 -10.03 9.59
CA VAL A 219 0.94 -10.72 10.13
C VAL A 219 1.04 -10.94 11.62
N LYS A 220 2.19 -11.39 12.12
CA LYS A 220 2.45 -11.57 13.55
C LYS A 220 2.14 -10.32 14.39
N GLU A 221 2.61 -9.15 13.96
CA GLU A 221 2.38 -7.91 14.70
C GLU A 221 0.95 -7.41 14.53
N LEU A 222 0.35 -7.60 13.34
CA LEU A 222 -1.05 -7.23 13.12
C LEU A 222 -2.02 -8.04 13.99
N VAL A 223 -1.78 -9.33 14.17
CA VAL A 223 -2.57 -10.18 15.07
C VAL A 223 -2.43 -9.73 16.54
N LYS A 224 -1.22 -9.33 16.97
CA LYS A 224 -1.03 -8.76 18.30
C LYS A 224 -1.76 -7.43 18.48
N MET A 225 -1.72 -6.54 17.49
CA MET A 225 -2.39 -5.25 17.54
C MET A 225 -3.91 -5.36 17.48
N PHE A 226 -4.43 -6.34 16.76
CA PHE A 226 -5.83 -6.53 16.41
C PHE A 226 -6.20 -8.02 16.42
N PRO A 227 -6.47 -8.59 17.63
CA PRO A 227 -6.66 -10.04 17.77
C PRO A 227 -7.86 -10.62 17.02
N ASN A 228 -8.87 -9.80 16.68
CA ASN A 228 -10.06 -10.22 15.93
C ASN A 228 -10.01 -9.77 14.46
N ALA A 229 -8.88 -9.25 13.98
CA ALA A 229 -8.73 -8.82 12.58
C ALA A 229 -9.03 -9.95 11.60
N LYS A 230 -9.55 -9.56 10.43
CA LYS A 230 -9.82 -10.49 9.32
C LYS A 230 -8.77 -10.33 8.25
N PHE A 231 -8.40 -11.41 7.60
CA PHE A 231 -7.32 -11.46 6.62
C PHE A 231 -7.80 -12.09 5.32
N ILE A 232 -7.55 -11.39 4.21
CA ILE A 232 -7.81 -11.86 2.85
C ILE A 232 -6.45 -11.93 2.17
N TYR A 233 -5.92 -13.13 1.95
CA TYR A 233 -4.64 -13.29 1.25
C TYR A 233 -4.88 -13.57 -0.23
N LEU A 234 -4.29 -12.74 -1.08
CA LEU A 234 -4.38 -12.86 -2.54
C LEU A 234 -3.10 -13.41 -3.13
N MET A 235 -3.27 -14.54 -3.82
CA MET A 235 -2.25 -15.16 -4.67
C MET A 235 -2.60 -14.95 -6.14
N ARG A 236 -1.60 -14.76 -6.97
CA ARG A 236 -1.71 -14.65 -8.42
C ARG A 236 -0.56 -15.37 -9.09
N ASN A 237 -0.76 -15.78 -10.35
CA ASN A 237 0.28 -16.44 -11.16
C ASN A 237 1.62 -15.73 -11.03
N PRO A 238 2.68 -16.39 -10.48
CA PRO A 238 3.98 -15.78 -10.18
C PRO A 238 4.69 -15.18 -11.40
N TYR A 239 4.54 -15.78 -12.59
CA TYR A 239 5.12 -15.22 -13.81
C TYR A 239 4.50 -13.85 -14.14
N THR A 240 3.17 -13.73 -14.02
CA THR A 240 2.47 -12.45 -14.18
C THR A 240 2.92 -11.43 -13.12
N VAL A 241 3.04 -11.87 -11.87
CA VAL A 241 3.48 -11.01 -10.76
C VAL A 241 4.86 -10.47 -11.01
N PHE A 242 5.82 -11.30 -11.44
CA PHE A 242 7.20 -10.90 -11.73
C PHE A 242 7.25 -9.79 -12.82
N GLU A 243 6.68 -10.05 -13.99
CA GLU A 243 6.69 -9.09 -15.10
C GLU A 243 5.97 -7.79 -14.75
N SER A 244 4.82 -7.91 -14.09
CA SER A 244 4.05 -6.74 -13.70
C SER A 244 4.75 -5.93 -12.60
N THR A 245 5.46 -6.58 -11.67
CA THR A 245 6.20 -5.90 -10.60
C THR A 245 7.44 -5.19 -11.17
N ARG A 246 8.14 -5.80 -12.12
CA ARG A 246 9.27 -5.17 -12.81
C ARG A 246 8.85 -3.86 -13.48
N SER A 247 7.77 -3.90 -14.25
CA SER A 247 7.20 -2.69 -14.88
C SER A 247 6.73 -1.66 -13.85
N PHE A 248 6.05 -2.11 -12.79
CA PHE A 248 5.55 -1.23 -11.74
C PHE A 248 6.69 -0.54 -10.99
N PHE A 249 7.72 -1.26 -10.58
CA PHE A 249 8.84 -0.69 -9.83
C PHE A 249 9.61 0.32 -10.67
N THR A 250 9.93 -0.02 -11.93
CA THR A 250 10.60 0.90 -12.86
C THR A 250 9.83 2.22 -12.95
N ASN A 251 8.52 2.17 -13.18
CA ASN A 251 7.70 3.37 -13.36
C ASN A 251 7.47 4.15 -12.05
N THR A 252 7.40 3.47 -10.90
CA THR A 252 7.15 4.10 -9.60
C THR A 252 8.42 4.70 -8.98
N ILE A 253 9.56 4.03 -9.13
CA ILE A 253 10.85 4.53 -8.60
C ILE A 253 11.27 5.84 -9.28
N GLN A 254 11.12 5.96 -10.59
CA GLN A 254 11.63 7.11 -11.35
C GLN A 254 11.18 8.48 -10.81
N PRO A 255 9.89 8.73 -10.50
CA PRO A 255 9.47 10.01 -9.95
C PRO A 255 9.88 10.22 -8.48
N LEU A 256 10.15 9.17 -7.72
CA LEU A 256 10.36 9.24 -6.27
C LEU A 256 11.83 9.25 -5.86
N LYS A 257 12.69 8.52 -6.58
CA LYS A 257 14.07 8.26 -6.16
C LYS A 257 14.94 9.51 -6.04
N LEU A 258 15.92 9.39 -5.14
CA LEU A 258 16.94 10.39 -4.87
C LEU A 258 18.36 9.87 -5.13
N GLU A 259 18.48 8.64 -5.59
CA GLU A 259 19.74 7.98 -5.93
C GLU A 259 19.56 6.96 -7.07
N HIS A 260 20.66 6.53 -7.66
CA HIS A 260 20.65 5.58 -8.76
C HIS A 260 20.46 4.13 -8.23
N MET A 261 19.77 3.33 -9.03
CA MET A 261 19.64 1.89 -8.90
C MET A 261 19.63 1.28 -10.31
N SER A 262 20.38 0.22 -10.52
CA SER A 262 20.40 -0.51 -11.80
C SER A 262 19.17 -1.41 -11.97
N ASP A 263 18.90 -1.80 -13.22
CA ASP A 263 17.79 -2.72 -13.50
C ASP A 263 18.07 -4.13 -12.94
N GLU A 264 19.34 -4.54 -12.89
CA GLU A 264 19.74 -5.82 -12.31
C GLU A 264 19.55 -5.86 -10.80
N GLU A 265 19.92 -4.78 -10.10
CA GLU A 265 19.68 -4.65 -8.66
C GLU A 265 18.18 -4.69 -8.36
N MET A 266 17.39 -4.01 -9.17
CA MET A 266 15.92 -4.03 -9.07
C MET A 266 15.34 -5.42 -9.27
N GLU A 267 15.77 -6.14 -10.32
CA GLU A 267 15.30 -7.49 -10.63
C GLU A 267 15.62 -8.47 -9.50
N LYS A 268 16.88 -8.45 -9.01
CA LYS A 268 17.31 -9.26 -7.87
C LYS A 268 16.46 -8.96 -6.63
N HIS A 269 16.14 -7.68 -6.42
CA HIS A 269 15.31 -7.30 -5.31
C HIS A 269 13.89 -7.86 -5.43
N ILE A 270 13.26 -7.73 -6.60
CA ILE A 270 11.91 -8.27 -6.84
C ILE A 270 11.87 -9.76 -6.51
N LEU A 271 12.85 -10.53 -7.01
CA LEU A 271 12.95 -11.96 -6.75
C LEU A 271 13.06 -12.28 -5.26
N THR A 272 13.96 -11.56 -4.57
CA THR A 272 14.23 -11.78 -3.14
C THR A 272 13.05 -11.39 -2.26
N VAL A 273 12.44 -10.23 -2.52
CA VAL A 273 11.33 -9.73 -1.68
C VAL A 273 10.08 -10.57 -1.82
N TYR A 274 9.76 -11.00 -3.04
CA TYR A 274 8.62 -11.90 -3.24
C TYR A 274 8.76 -13.17 -2.40
N LYS A 275 9.92 -13.82 -2.48
CA LYS A 275 10.18 -15.06 -1.73
C LYS A 275 10.13 -14.83 -0.22
N LYS A 276 10.84 -13.81 0.29
CA LYS A 276 10.85 -13.48 1.72
C LYS A 276 9.43 -13.18 2.23
N LEU A 277 8.64 -12.42 1.47
CA LEU A 277 7.29 -12.03 1.84
C LEU A 277 6.36 -13.24 1.90
N HIS A 278 6.46 -14.12 0.88
CA HIS A 278 5.69 -15.36 0.82
C HIS A 278 6.05 -16.30 1.98
N ASP A 279 7.34 -16.51 2.24
CA ASP A 279 7.80 -17.40 3.30
C ASP A 279 7.39 -16.89 4.68
N GLN A 280 7.52 -15.58 4.94
CA GLN A 280 7.08 -14.96 6.17
C GLN A 280 5.57 -15.14 6.38
N TYR A 281 4.77 -14.92 5.31
CA TYR A 281 3.34 -15.15 5.39
C TYR A 281 3.01 -16.63 5.69
N GLN A 282 3.65 -17.58 5.01
CA GLN A 282 3.43 -19.00 5.25
C GLN A 282 3.76 -19.43 6.69
N HIS A 283 4.79 -18.80 7.26
CA HIS A 283 5.17 -19.01 8.66
C HIS A 283 4.14 -18.40 9.63
N ASP A 284 3.72 -17.17 9.38
CA ASP A 284 2.91 -16.40 10.35
C ASP A 284 1.40 -16.64 10.23
N LYS A 285 0.91 -17.18 9.10
CA LYS A 285 -0.53 -17.42 8.92
C LYS A 285 -1.16 -18.33 9.96
N ALA A 286 -0.37 -19.21 10.57
CA ALA A 286 -0.84 -20.09 11.67
C ALA A 286 -1.16 -19.30 12.95
N LEU A 287 -0.74 -18.05 13.07
CA LEU A 287 -1.07 -17.18 14.20
C LEU A 287 -2.45 -16.52 14.05
N ILE A 288 -3.03 -16.57 12.85
CA ILE A 288 -4.36 -16.00 12.58
C ILE A 288 -5.41 -16.94 13.18
N PRO A 289 -6.35 -16.41 14.00
CA PRO A 289 -7.40 -17.23 14.57
C PRO A 289 -8.24 -17.94 13.50
N GLU A 290 -8.70 -19.13 13.81
CA GLU A 290 -9.58 -19.91 12.93
C GLU A 290 -10.82 -19.09 12.55
N GLY A 291 -11.21 -19.16 11.25
CA GLY A 291 -12.31 -18.36 10.69
C GLY A 291 -11.98 -16.90 10.39
N ASN A 292 -10.73 -16.45 10.62
CA ASN A 292 -10.32 -15.09 10.34
C ASN A 292 -9.43 -14.95 9.10
N LEU A 293 -9.18 -16.02 8.35
CA LEU A 293 -8.37 -16.02 7.13
C LEU A 293 -9.14 -16.66 5.96
N ILE A 294 -9.06 -16.01 4.80
CA ILE A 294 -9.42 -16.60 3.51
C ILE A 294 -8.26 -16.42 2.54
N GLU A 295 -7.85 -17.49 1.87
CA GLU A 295 -6.85 -17.46 0.80
C GLU A 295 -7.56 -17.57 -0.56
N VAL A 296 -7.28 -16.65 -1.48
CA VAL A 296 -7.98 -16.50 -2.75
C VAL A 296 -6.98 -16.40 -3.90
N LYS A 297 -7.16 -17.18 -4.95
CA LYS A 297 -6.47 -16.95 -6.23
C LYS A 297 -7.13 -15.78 -6.94
N PHE A 298 -6.32 -14.86 -7.41
CA PHE A 298 -6.83 -13.67 -8.11
C PHE A 298 -7.58 -14.05 -9.39
N GLU A 299 -7.18 -15.11 -10.05
CA GLU A 299 -7.80 -15.64 -11.26
C GLU A 299 -9.27 -16.05 -11.01
N ASP A 300 -9.54 -16.67 -9.84
CA ASP A 300 -10.91 -17.04 -9.43
C ASP A 300 -11.73 -15.78 -9.11
N PHE A 301 -11.13 -14.83 -8.36
CA PHE A 301 -11.76 -13.54 -8.06
C PHE A 301 -12.10 -12.74 -9.32
N GLU A 302 -11.21 -12.75 -10.29
CA GLU A 302 -11.37 -12.03 -11.54
C GLU A 302 -12.47 -12.64 -12.42
N THR A 303 -12.64 -13.96 -12.37
CA THR A 303 -13.67 -14.70 -13.13
C THR A 303 -15.06 -14.45 -12.54
N ASP A 304 -15.18 -14.47 -11.22
CA ASP A 304 -16.43 -14.23 -10.50
C ASP A 304 -16.20 -13.31 -9.29
N ALA A 305 -16.01 -12.02 -9.57
CA ALA A 305 -15.73 -11.04 -8.52
C ALA A 305 -16.88 -10.92 -7.52
N LEU A 306 -18.13 -11.04 -7.96
CA LEU A 306 -19.28 -10.91 -7.08
C LEU A 306 -19.43 -12.13 -6.16
N GLY A 307 -19.39 -13.37 -6.70
CA GLY A 307 -19.49 -14.58 -5.92
C GLY A 307 -18.32 -14.75 -4.97
N MET A 308 -17.10 -14.40 -5.40
CA MET A 308 -15.93 -14.45 -4.53
C MET A 308 -15.98 -13.38 -3.43
N THR A 309 -16.54 -12.18 -3.70
CA THR A 309 -16.77 -11.18 -2.65
C THR A 309 -17.77 -11.69 -1.63
N LYS A 310 -18.89 -12.28 -2.07
CA LYS A 310 -19.85 -12.92 -1.14
C LYS A 310 -19.18 -14.01 -0.30
N LYS A 311 -18.38 -14.87 -0.92
CA LYS A 311 -17.60 -15.90 -0.20
C LYS A 311 -16.69 -15.31 0.87
N ILE A 312 -16.05 -14.17 0.59
CA ILE A 312 -15.22 -13.43 1.58
C ILE A 312 -16.07 -12.99 2.77
N TYR A 313 -17.24 -12.37 2.52
CA TYR A 313 -18.15 -11.94 3.59
C TYR A 313 -18.61 -13.12 4.45
N ASP A 314 -19.05 -14.22 3.81
CA ASP A 314 -19.54 -15.39 4.50
C ASP A 314 -18.43 -16.08 5.33
N THR A 315 -17.24 -16.28 4.75
CA THR A 315 -16.12 -16.97 5.41
C THR A 315 -15.56 -16.18 6.59
N LEU A 316 -15.45 -14.87 6.45
CA LEU A 316 -14.89 -14.00 7.48
C LEU A 316 -15.96 -13.45 8.43
N HIS A 317 -17.22 -13.79 8.23
CA HIS A 317 -18.36 -13.28 8.99
C HIS A 317 -18.41 -11.75 9.03
N ILE A 318 -18.18 -11.11 7.86
CA ILE A 318 -18.29 -9.66 7.70
C ILE A 318 -19.78 -9.32 7.57
N PRO A 319 -20.33 -8.42 8.41
CA PRO A 319 -21.75 -8.04 8.33
C PRO A 319 -22.01 -7.10 7.14
N GLY A 320 -23.28 -6.94 6.73
CA GLY A 320 -23.69 -5.89 5.79
C GLY A 320 -23.64 -6.28 4.32
N TRP A 321 -23.55 -7.58 3.98
CA TRP A 321 -23.53 -8.00 2.58
C TRP A 321 -24.74 -7.51 1.78
N ASP A 322 -25.96 -7.65 2.31
CA ASP A 322 -27.17 -7.32 1.58
C ASP A 322 -27.25 -5.81 1.26
N GLU A 323 -26.76 -4.96 2.16
CA GLU A 323 -26.67 -3.52 1.98
C GLU A 323 -25.58 -3.11 0.98
N ALA A 324 -24.43 -3.82 0.99
CA ALA A 324 -23.30 -3.52 0.14
C ALA A 324 -23.44 -4.07 -1.29
N ARG A 325 -24.19 -5.17 -1.45
CA ARG A 325 -24.28 -5.96 -2.68
C ARG A 325 -24.54 -5.11 -3.92
N THR A 326 -25.55 -4.24 -3.88
CA THR A 326 -25.94 -3.44 -5.05
C THR A 326 -24.81 -2.52 -5.52
N ALA A 327 -24.11 -1.86 -4.59
CA ALA A 327 -22.98 -0.99 -4.94
C ALA A 327 -21.78 -1.80 -5.50
N ILE A 328 -21.53 -2.97 -4.94
CA ILE A 328 -20.49 -3.91 -5.41
C ILE A 328 -20.84 -4.41 -6.82
N GLU A 329 -22.07 -4.83 -7.09
CA GLU A 329 -22.53 -5.26 -8.43
C GLU A 329 -22.37 -4.16 -9.48
N GLN A 330 -22.73 -2.93 -9.14
CA GLN A 330 -22.59 -1.77 -10.03
C GLN A 330 -21.10 -1.51 -10.34
N TYR A 331 -20.24 -1.53 -9.32
CA TYR A 331 -18.80 -1.32 -9.51
C TYR A 331 -18.19 -2.41 -10.39
N VAL A 332 -18.42 -3.69 -10.08
CA VAL A 332 -17.93 -4.83 -10.86
C VAL A 332 -18.44 -4.75 -12.30
N GLY A 333 -19.74 -4.43 -12.48
CA GLY A 333 -20.34 -4.24 -13.80
C GLY A 333 -19.67 -3.14 -14.61
N SER A 334 -19.30 -2.01 -13.99
CA SER A 334 -18.62 -0.89 -14.64
C SER A 334 -17.20 -1.23 -15.12
N LYS A 335 -16.57 -2.27 -14.55
CA LYS A 335 -15.23 -2.71 -14.93
C LYS A 335 -15.22 -3.84 -15.99
N LYS A 336 -16.39 -4.30 -16.44
CA LYS A 336 -16.48 -5.21 -17.59
C LYS A 336 -15.87 -4.55 -18.82
N GLY A 337 -14.85 -5.19 -19.41
CA GLY A 337 -14.12 -4.64 -20.57
C GLY A 337 -12.81 -3.92 -20.23
N TYR A 338 -12.42 -3.87 -18.97
CA TYR A 338 -11.08 -3.40 -18.60
C TYR A 338 -9.99 -4.21 -19.30
N LYS A 339 -9.16 -3.52 -20.11
CA LYS A 339 -8.07 -4.15 -20.85
C LYS A 339 -6.85 -4.33 -19.94
N LYS A 340 -6.58 -5.57 -19.57
CA LYS A 340 -5.38 -5.93 -18.81
C LYS A 340 -4.15 -5.93 -19.71
N ASN A 341 -2.99 -5.72 -19.09
CA ASN A 341 -1.73 -6.02 -19.74
C ASN A 341 -1.65 -7.55 -19.98
N LYS A 342 -1.44 -7.96 -21.21
CA LYS A 342 -1.15 -9.35 -21.56
C LYS A 342 0.38 -9.50 -21.58
N TYR A 343 0.89 -10.44 -20.79
CA TYR A 343 2.31 -10.73 -20.76
C TYR A 343 2.60 -11.99 -21.59
N GLN A 344 3.59 -11.89 -22.47
CA GLN A 344 4.26 -13.05 -23.04
C GLN A 344 5.54 -13.27 -22.25
N TYR A 345 5.65 -14.41 -21.60
CA TYR A 345 6.81 -14.67 -20.75
C TYR A 345 7.98 -15.13 -21.63
N ALA A 346 9.06 -14.33 -21.66
CA ALA A 346 10.32 -14.73 -22.27
C ALA A 346 10.92 -15.91 -21.52
N ASP A 347 11.74 -16.75 -22.20
CA ASP A 347 12.39 -17.91 -21.57
C ASP A 347 13.22 -17.52 -20.35
N ARG A 348 13.89 -16.36 -20.39
CA ARG A 348 14.60 -15.83 -19.22
C ARG A 348 13.67 -15.57 -18.03
N THR A 349 12.47 -15.02 -18.24
CA THR A 349 11.50 -14.80 -17.17
C THR A 349 11.03 -16.11 -16.58
N ARG A 350 10.77 -17.12 -17.43
CA ARG A 350 10.41 -18.48 -16.98
C ARG A 350 11.46 -19.06 -16.09
N GLN A 351 12.70 -19.07 -16.57
CA GLN A 351 13.87 -19.58 -15.83
C GLN A 351 14.02 -18.88 -14.48
N LEU A 352 14.01 -17.54 -14.44
CA LEU A 352 14.15 -16.77 -13.20
C LEU A 352 13.04 -17.09 -12.17
N VAL A 353 11.80 -17.20 -12.61
CA VAL A 353 10.66 -17.49 -11.72
C VAL A 353 10.75 -18.94 -11.22
N GLU A 354 11.07 -19.90 -12.08
CA GLU A 354 11.20 -21.30 -11.69
C GLU A 354 12.36 -21.55 -10.71
N GLU A 355 13.51 -20.92 -10.97
CA GLU A 355 14.70 -21.03 -10.09
C GLU A 355 14.49 -20.40 -8.71
N ASN A 356 13.76 -19.28 -8.63
CA ASN A 356 13.62 -18.53 -7.39
C ASN A 356 12.30 -18.77 -6.65
N TRP A 357 11.22 -19.15 -7.37
CA TRP A 357 9.86 -19.30 -6.83
C TRP A 357 9.21 -20.64 -7.18
N GLY A 358 10.00 -21.64 -7.55
CA GLY A 358 9.49 -22.96 -7.97
C GLY A 358 8.68 -23.69 -6.91
N ASP A 359 9.01 -23.51 -5.64
CA ASP A 359 8.24 -24.02 -4.50
C ASP A 359 6.88 -23.33 -4.36
N VAL A 360 6.82 -22.01 -4.63
CA VAL A 360 5.56 -21.25 -4.63
C VAL A 360 4.65 -21.69 -5.77
N LEU A 361 5.22 -21.90 -6.96
CA LEU A 361 4.48 -22.45 -8.11
C LEU A 361 3.82 -23.78 -7.74
N LYS A 362 4.58 -24.70 -7.14
CA LYS A 362 4.09 -26.02 -6.72
C LYS A 362 3.02 -25.91 -5.64
N LEU A 363 3.25 -25.10 -4.61
CA LEU A 363 2.33 -24.93 -3.48
C LEU A 363 0.94 -24.47 -3.95
N TRP A 364 0.91 -23.54 -4.89
CA TRP A 364 -0.34 -22.94 -5.37
C TRP A 364 -0.87 -23.57 -6.67
N GLY A 365 -0.16 -24.59 -7.21
CA GLY A 365 -0.57 -25.30 -8.41
C GLY A 365 -0.59 -24.43 -9.67
N TYR A 366 0.39 -23.52 -9.79
CA TYR A 366 0.60 -22.78 -11.02
C TYR A 366 1.57 -23.53 -11.94
N THR A 367 1.14 -23.74 -13.16
CA THR A 367 1.94 -24.26 -14.28
C THR A 367 1.92 -23.25 -15.41
N LEU A 368 2.88 -23.34 -16.33
CA LEU A 368 2.87 -22.56 -17.57
C LEU A 368 1.72 -22.96 -18.48
#